data_5ea93cc15ebce2ea6f1f59533329c34c
#
_entry.id   5ea93cc15ebce2ea6f1f59533329c34c
#
_cell.length_a   1.000
_cell.length_b   1.000
_cell.length_c   1.000
_cell.angle_alpha   90.00
_cell.angle_beta   90.00
_cell.angle_gamma   90.00
#
_symmetry.space_group_name_H-M   'P 1'
#
loop_
_entity.id
_entity.type
_entity.pdbx_description
1 polymer ?
#
loop_
_entity_poly.entity_id
_entity_poly.type
_entity_poly.pdbx_seq_one_letter_code
_entity_poly.pdbx_strand_id
1 'polypeptide(L)'
;MTQIKYDFGSGRSDPATFPVAALQAAANKVIEEQAEALTQYPGDLGHAGMRAAMAQREEDREGIRIDPNHLLLTNGSMQGVTLTAEALQENHGDTVLVEEYCYPGTLSAYRSLKYDMVGIPLNEGGMCPDAVERELDRLHKEKRLPKFIYTISTYQNPTGFVMPKARRLQIIEMAKHYGVPIVEDNCYADVHYEGPLEPAFYALDDDPNQIYLCSLSKILAPGLRLGYIYARPPMLEKIMSRRHDAGSNYLAAAIAAEFYQDGIQKHAKATNPVLKEKRDLTLEGLESELGDICVWSEPIGGLFIWVRLPDDVDTQALRPLALEKGVNFLPGQSFHYRRDRVPYLRLAFGHLTQKQIRDGLPILARCIKSCRSSNERREFVSLFV
;
A
#
# COMPACT_ATOMS: atom_id res chain seq x y z
N MET A 1 -14.45 12.07 -24.90
CA MET A 1 -14.21 11.16 -23.75
C MET A 1 -15.32 11.39 -22.76
N THR A 2 -16.00 10.34 -22.29
CA THR A 2 -17.05 10.47 -21.26
C THR A 2 -16.42 10.97 -19.96
N GLN A 3 -17.01 11.95 -19.33
CA GLN A 3 -16.52 12.48 -18.06
C GLN A 3 -16.73 11.43 -16.96
N ILE A 4 -15.66 11.03 -16.25
CA ILE A 4 -15.75 10.16 -15.09
C ILE A 4 -16.40 10.95 -13.96
N LYS A 5 -17.56 10.47 -13.49
CA LYS A 5 -18.33 11.06 -12.39
C LYS A 5 -18.09 10.34 -11.05
N TYR A 6 -17.83 9.04 -11.11
CA TYR A 6 -17.73 8.12 -9.97
C TYR A 6 -16.41 7.34 -10.06
N ASP A 7 -15.35 7.91 -9.49
CA ASP A 7 -13.99 7.36 -9.61
C ASP A 7 -13.63 6.42 -8.46
N PHE A 8 -14.11 5.19 -8.50
CA PHE A 8 -13.66 4.13 -7.58
C PHE A 8 -12.26 3.57 -7.93
N GLY A 9 -11.61 4.09 -8.96
CA GLY A 9 -10.25 3.67 -9.34
C GLY A 9 -9.14 4.38 -8.53
N SER A 10 -9.43 5.57 -7.99
CA SER A 10 -8.44 6.42 -7.35
C SER A 10 -8.18 6.08 -5.89
N GLY A 11 -7.00 5.51 -5.60
CA GLY A 11 -6.55 5.19 -4.23
C GLY A 11 -6.08 6.41 -3.44
N ARG A 12 -6.87 7.48 -3.38
CA ARG A 12 -6.59 8.72 -2.65
C ARG A 12 -7.52 8.86 -1.46
N SER A 13 -7.05 9.57 -0.42
CA SER A 13 -7.87 9.95 0.73
C SER A 13 -8.89 11.03 0.37
N ASP A 14 -9.75 11.37 1.33
CA ASP A 14 -10.76 12.43 1.17
C ASP A 14 -10.10 13.81 1.05
N PRO A 15 -10.31 14.56 -0.04
CA PRO A 15 -9.78 15.91 -0.16
C PRO A 15 -10.35 16.89 0.89
N ALA A 16 -11.54 16.63 1.45
CA ALA A 16 -12.14 17.45 2.48
C ALA A 16 -11.40 17.33 3.84
N THR A 17 -10.62 16.27 4.05
CA THR A 17 -9.81 16.11 5.27
C THR A 17 -8.44 16.76 5.19
N PHE A 18 -8.09 17.35 4.04
CA PHE A 18 -6.80 18.03 3.88
C PHE A 18 -6.70 19.29 4.77
N PRO A 19 -5.70 19.38 5.67
CA PRO A 19 -5.67 20.38 6.72
C PRO A 19 -5.07 21.72 6.24
N VAL A 20 -5.77 22.44 5.34
CA VAL A 20 -5.28 23.64 4.65
C VAL A 20 -4.72 24.67 5.62
N ALA A 21 -5.50 25.10 6.61
CA ALA A 21 -5.09 26.18 7.53
C ALA A 21 -3.85 25.80 8.37
N ALA A 22 -3.79 24.55 8.85
CA ALA A 22 -2.67 24.07 9.64
C ALA A 22 -1.38 23.96 8.81
N LEU A 23 -1.49 23.49 7.56
CA LEU A 23 -0.33 23.42 6.66
C LEU A 23 0.13 24.80 6.19
N GLN A 24 -0.79 25.76 6.01
CA GLN A 24 -0.42 27.17 5.74
C GLN A 24 0.36 27.77 6.90
N ALA A 25 -0.10 27.57 8.15
CA ALA A 25 0.60 28.04 9.34
C ALA A 25 1.99 27.40 9.46
N ALA A 26 2.09 26.08 9.27
CA ALA A 26 3.36 25.36 9.28
C ALA A 26 4.31 25.85 8.17
N ALA A 27 3.79 26.09 6.96
CA ALA A 27 4.60 26.59 5.84
C ALA A 27 5.16 27.98 6.10
N ASN A 28 4.36 28.92 6.64
CA ASN A 28 4.82 30.25 6.99
C ASN A 28 5.94 30.19 8.04
N LYS A 29 5.72 29.43 9.12
CA LYS A 29 6.73 29.26 10.17
C LYS A 29 8.04 28.67 9.63
N VAL A 30 7.97 27.62 8.81
CA VAL A 30 9.16 26.99 8.21
C VAL A 30 9.92 27.98 7.32
N ILE A 31 9.22 28.77 6.50
CA ILE A 31 9.87 29.75 5.63
C ILE A 31 10.52 30.87 6.44
N GLU A 32 9.90 31.33 7.52
CA GLU A 32 10.45 32.36 8.40
C GLU A 32 11.66 31.85 9.21
N GLU A 33 11.57 30.64 9.79
CA GLU A 33 12.57 30.14 10.74
C GLU A 33 13.70 29.34 10.08
N GLN A 34 13.46 28.76 8.89
CA GLN A 34 14.40 27.84 8.22
C GLN A 34 14.84 28.33 6.83
N ALA A 35 14.71 29.62 6.55
CA ALA A 35 15.06 30.21 5.23
C ALA A 35 16.49 29.87 4.79
N GLU A 36 17.46 29.92 5.69
CA GLU A 36 18.87 29.59 5.39
C GLU A 36 19.01 28.11 5.02
N ALA A 37 18.35 27.19 5.76
CA ALA A 37 18.40 25.76 5.48
C ALA A 37 17.79 25.39 4.12
N LEU A 38 16.81 26.17 3.64
CA LEU A 38 16.21 25.98 2.30
C LEU A 38 17.18 26.29 1.15
N THR A 39 18.30 26.96 1.42
CA THR A 39 19.36 27.22 0.43
C THR A 39 20.41 26.12 0.37
N GLN A 40 20.30 25.09 1.21
CA GLN A 40 21.22 23.97 1.30
C GLN A 40 20.58 22.67 0.80
N TYR A 41 21.42 21.73 0.37
CA TYR A 41 20.97 20.36 0.11
C TYR A 41 20.59 19.68 1.44
N PRO A 42 19.49 18.88 1.48
CA PRO A 42 18.98 18.28 2.72
C PRO A 42 19.87 17.18 3.31
N GLY A 43 20.89 16.73 2.58
CA GLY A 43 21.72 15.59 2.96
C GLY A 43 21.04 14.23 2.68
N ASP A 44 21.81 13.18 2.75
CA ASP A 44 21.39 11.84 2.29
C ASP A 44 20.18 11.30 3.05
N LEU A 45 20.12 11.49 4.37
CA LEU A 45 18.99 11.02 5.19
C LEU A 45 17.76 11.93 5.10
N GLY A 46 17.93 13.18 4.65
CA GLY A 46 16.86 14.17 4.60
C GLY A 46 16.60 14.89 5.92
N HIS A 47 15.53 15.70 5.99
CA HIS A 47 15.21 16.64 7.09
C HIS A 47 15.16 15.94 8.47
N ALA A 48 16.01 16.39 9.39
CA ALA A 48 16.18 15.76 10.71
C ALA A 48 14.87 15.80 11.56
N GLY A 49 14.17 16.95 11.58
CA GLY A 49 12.90 17.07 12.31
C GLY A 49 11.83 16.11 11.80
N MET A 50 11.77 15.88 10.48
CA MET A 50 10.83 14.90 9.91
C MET A 50 11.20 13.47 10.28
N ARG A 51 12.49 13.13 10.30
CA ARG A 51 12.96 11.81 10.76
C ARG A 51 12.61 11.57 12.23
N ALA A 52 12.79 12.59 13.07
CA ALA A 52 12.40 12.52 14.49
C ALA A 52 10.89 12.33 14.66
N ALA A 53 10.06 13.07 13.91
CA ALA A 53 8.61 12.92 13.95
C ALA A 53 8.16 11.51 13.49
N MET A 54 8.82 10.94 12.49
CA MET A 54 8.51 9.57 12.04
C MET A 54 9.01 8.52 13.01
N ALA A 55 10.15 8.70 13.66
CA ALA A 55 10.62 7.82 14.73
C ALA A 55 9.63 7.80 15.90
N GLN A 56 9.10 8.97 16.29
CA GLN A 56 8.05 9.07 17.31
C GLN A 56 6.76 8.38 16.87
N ARG A 57 6.36 8.53 15.62
CA ARG A 57 5.20 7.82 15.06
C ARG A 57 5.36 6.31 15.18
N GLU A 58 6.56 5.78 14.87
CA GLU A 58 6.82 4.34 15.00
C GLU A 58 6.81 3.89 16.47
N GLU A 59 7.38 4.69 17.38
CA GLU A 59 7.33 4.41 18.81
C GLU A 59 5.90 4.39 19.36
N ASP A 60 5.08 5.37 18.98
CA ASP A 60 3.67 5.46 19.36
C ASP A 60 2.83 4.27 18.86
N ARG A 61 3.20 3.74 17.69
CA ARG A 61 2.46 2.66 17.04
C ARG A 61 2.93 1.27 17.47
N GLU A 62 4.24 1.05 17.49
CA GLU A 62 4.85 -0.27 17.69
C GLU A 62 5.28 -0.51 19.14
N GLY A 63 5.33 0.54 19.97
CA GLY A 63 5.81 0.46 21.35
C GLY A 63 7.33 0.26 21.49
N ILE A 64 8.07 0.40 20.39
CA ILE A 64 9.54 0.27 20.36
C ILE A 64 10.18 1.54 19.82
N ARG A 65 11.25 1.98 20.48
CA ARG A 65 12.01 3.14 20.05
C ARG A 65 12.97 2.78 18.92
N ILE A 66 12.94 3.57 17.83
CA ILE A 66 13.89 3.45 16.73
C ILE A 66 14.79 4.70 16.66
N ASP A 67 16.01 4.53 16.17
CA ASP A 67 16.95 5.65 15.97
C ASP A 67 16.50 6.44 14.72
N PRO A 68 16.25 7.77 14.83
CA PRO A 68 15.98 8.62 13.67
C PRO A 68 17.06 8.59 12.59
N ASN A 69 18.30 8.20 12.94
CA ASN A 69 19.38 8.04 11.96
C ASN A 69 19.30 6.75 11.14
N HIS A 70 18.39 5.85 11.51
CA HIS A 70 18.04 4.67 10.70
C HIS A 70 16.86 4.93 9.76
N LEU A 71 16.39 6.18 9.67
CA LEU A 71 15.34 6.61 8.76
C LEU A 71 15.93 7.40 7.59
N LEU A 72 15.63 6.95 6.37
CA LEU A 72 15.99 7.60 5.11
C LEU A 72 14.72 8.19 4.49
N LEU A 73 14.58 9.51 4.45
CA LEU A 73 13.44 10.16 3.78
C LEU A 73 13.52 9.99 2.27
N THR A 74 12.37 9.75 1.65
CA THR A 74 12.24 9.54 0.21
C THR A 74 11.20 10.46 -0.40
N ASN A 75 11.30 10.70 -1.71
CA ASN A 75 10.30 11.44 -2.49
C ASN A 75 9.06 10.55 -2.79
N GLY A 76 8.38 10.12 -1.71
CA GLY A 76 7.34 9.11 -1.70
C GLY A 76 7.90 7.68 -1.62
N SER A 77 7.06 6.72 -1.14
CA SER A 77 7.48 5.32 -0.95
C SER A 77 7.98 4.63 -2.22
N MET A 78 7.54 5.04 -3.41
CA MET A 78 8.02 4.44 -4.66
C MET A 78 9.52 4.66 -4.91
N GLN A 79 10.09 5.79 -4.45
CA GLN A 79 11.55 5.93 -4.46
C GLN A 79 12.19 4.92 -3.49
N GLY A 80 11.58 4.71 -2.32
CA GLY A 80 12.02 3.69 -1.37
C GLY A 80 11.99 2.29 -1.96
N VAL A 81 10.90 1.92 -2.64
CA VAL A 81 10.76 0.64 -3.36
C VAL A 81 11.90 0.47 -4.39
N THR A 82 12.16 1.50 -5.19
CA THR A 82 13.17 1.43 -6.26
C THR A 82 14.58 1.35 -5.68
N LEU A 83 14.94 2.24 -4.74
CA LEU A 83 16.27 2.25 -4.10
C LEU A 83 16.57 0.91 -3.40
N THR A 84 15.59 0.37 -2.70
CA THR A 84 15.72 -0.94 -2.02
C THR A 84 15.93 -2.06 -3.03
N ALA A 85 15.15 -2.09 -4.10
CA ALA A 85 15.30 -3.10 -5.14
C ALA A 85 16.66 -3.00 -5.85
N GLU A 86 17.10 -1.80 -6.21
CA GLU A 86 18.42 -1.56 -6.82
C GLU A 86 19.57 -1.95 -5.89
N ALA A 87 19.42 -1.71 -4.58
CA ALA A 87 20.42 -2.08 -3.60
C ALA A 87 20.55 -3.60 -3.43
N LEU A 88 19.44 -4.33 -3.51
CA LEU A 88 19.42 -5.78 -3.34
C LEU A 88 19.71 -6.55 -4.63
N GLN A 89 19.60 -5.91 -5.78
CA GLN A 89 19.88 -6.53 -7.08
C GLN A 89 21.39 -6.73 -7.30
N GLU A 90 21.77 -7.92 -7.73
CA GLU A 90 23.13 -8.26 -8.17
C GLU A 90 23.18 -8.44 -9.69
N ASN A 91 22.13 -9.06 -10.25
CA ASN A 91 22.04 -9.35 -11.68
C ASN A 91 20.63 -9.14 -12.24
N HIS A 92 20.52 -8.89 -13.54
CA HIS A 92 19.22 -8.97 -14.21
C HIS A 92 18.72 -10.41 -14.16
N GLY A 93 17.43 -10.58 -13.85
CA GLY A 93 16.80 -11.89 -13.68
C GLY A 93 16.89 -12.42 -12.24
N ASP A 94 17.47 -11.65 -11.30
CA ASP A 94 17.37 -11.98 -9.88
C ASP A 94 15.90 -12.17 -9.48
N THR A 95 15.64 -13.16 -8.63
CA THR A 95 14.28 -13.49 -8.20
C THR A 95 13.82 -12.61 -7.06
N VAL A 96 12.53 -12.28 -7.03
CA VAL A 96 11.83 -11.66 -5.90
C VAL A 96 10.52 -12.38 -5.64
N LEU A 97 10.21 -12.67 -4.37
CA LEU A 97 8.86 -13.10 -4.00
C LEU A 97 7.97 -11.88 -3.81
N VAL A 98 6.82 -11.88 -4.46
CA VAL A 98 5.80 -10.83 -4.34
C VAL A 98 4.44 -11.45 -4.05
N GLU A 99 3.52 -10.70 -3.51
CA GLU A 99 2.13 -11.11 -3.43
C GLU A 99 1.54 -11.31 -4.84
N GLU A 100 0.72 -12.34 -5.05
CA GLU A 100 0.07 -12.64 -6.34
C GLU A 100 -0.69 -11.44 -6.89
N TYR A 101 -1.39 -10.74 -6.00
CA TYR A 101 -2.01 -9.44 -6.27
C TYR A 101 -1.28 -8.38 -5.47
N CYS A 102 -0.67 -7.43 -6.16
CA CYS A 102 0.19 -6.43 -5.57
C CYS A 102 0.01 -5.07 -6.22
N TYR A 103 0.50 -4.01 -5.59
CA TYR A 103 0.41 -2.66 -6.13
C TYR A 103 1.08 -2.55 -7.52
N PRO A 104 0.35 -2.08 -8.55
CA PRO A 104 0.87 -2.05 -9.92
C PRO A 104 2.15 -1.24 -10.11
N GLY A 105 2.34 -0.19 -9.29
CA GLY A 105 3.55 0.63 -9.31
C GLY A 105 4.79 -0.16 -8.92
N THR A 106 4.73 -0.94 -7.85
CA THR A 106 5.82 -1.83 -7.40
C THR A 106 6.12 -2.90 -8.43
N LEU A 107 5.09 -3.57 -8.95
CA LEU A 107 5.26 -4.58 -10.02
C LEU A 107 5.90 -3.98 -11.27
N SER A 108 5.58 -2.73 -11.62
CA SER A 108 6.20 -2.04 -12.76
C SER A 108 7.66 -1.70 -12.49
N ALA A 109 8.00 -1.26 -11.28
CA ALA A 109 9.38 -0.98 -10.89
C ALA A 109 10.24 -2.25 -10.97
N TYR A 110 9.77 -3.38 -10.44
CA TYR A 110 10.50 -4.65 -10.49
C TYR A 110 10.66 -5.18 -11.92
N ARG A 111 9.63 -5.03 -12.78
CA ARG A 111 9.77 -5.34 -14.22
C ARG A 111 10.82 -4.45 -14.91
N SER A 112 10.84 -3.16 -14.61
CA SER A 112 11.83 -2.22 -15.17
C SER A 112 13.25 -2.59 -14.77
N LEU A 113 13.42 -3.04 -13.54
CA LEU A 113 14.70 -3.57 -13.02
C LEU A 113 14.99 -5.00 -13.49
N LYS A 114 14.08 -5.61 -14.26
CA LYS A 114 14.23 -6.97 -14.80
C LYS A 114 14.34 -8.06 -13.73
N TYR A 115 13.63 -7.90 -12.62
CA TYR A 115 13.44 -8.98 -11.65
C TYR A 115 12.55 -10.09 -12.23
N ASP A 116 12.88 -11.34 -11.89
CA ASP A 116 11.99 -12.49 -12.05
C ASP A 116 11.07 -12.57 -10.84
N MET A 117 9.80 -12.23 -11.05
CA MET A 117 8.82 -12.18 -9.96
C MET A 117 8.12 -13.53 -9.77
N VAL A 118 8.11 -14.05 -8.56
CA VAL A 118 7.36 -15.23 -8.15
C VAL A 118 6.21 -14.79 -7.25
N GLY A 119 4.97 -15.00 -7.71
CA GLY A 119 3.77 -14.60 -6.99
C GLY A 119 3.38 -15.63 -5.93
N ILE A 120 3.19 -15.17 -4.71
CA ILE A 120 2.72 -15.98 -3.58
C ILE A 120 1.21 -15.75 -3.42
N PRO A 121 0.39 -16.82 -3.39
CA PRO A 121 -1.04 -16.73 -3.18
C PRO A 121 -1.40 -15.96 -1.90
N LEU A 122 -2.52 -15.25 -1.95
CA LEU A 122 -3.12 -14.52 -0.84
C LEU A 122 -4.43 -15.17 -0.39
N ASN A 123 -4.68 -15.12 0.91
CA ASN A 123 -6.01 -15.26 1.50
C ASN A 123 -6.26 -14.11 2.48
N GLU A 124 -7.34 -14.13 3.26
CA GLU A 124 -7.70 -13.04 4.19
C GLU A 124 -6.57 -12.65 5.17
N GLY A 125 -5.71 -13.58 5.53
CA GLY A 125 -4.51 -13.31 6.33
C GLY A 125 -3.30 -12.84 5.53
N GLY A 126 -3.45 -12.44 4.26
CA GLY A 126 -2.34 -12.00 3.41
C GLY A 126 -1.56 -13.16 2.77
N MET A 127 -0.27 -12.99 2.54
CA MET A 127 0.62 -13.97 1.89
C MET A 127 0.62 -15.33 2.62
N CYS A 128 0.38 -16.43 1.90
CA CYS A 128 0.27 -17.78 2.46
C CYS A 128 1.65 -18.33 2.88
N PRO A 129 1.91 -18.64 4.16
CA PRO A 129 3.21 -19.10 4.64
C PRO A 129 3.67 -20.40 3.99
N ASP A 130 2.78 -21.41 3.83
CA ASP A 130 3.11 -22.68 3.19
C ASP A 130 3.55 -22.49 1.73
N ALA A 131 3.03 -21.48 1.06
CA ALA A 131 3.46 -21.16 -0.29
C ALA A 131 4.82 -20.44 -0.29
N VAL A 132 5.09 -19.59 0.69
CA VAL A 132 6.41 -18.96 0.89
C VAL A 132 7.46 -20.04 1.11
N GLU A 133 7.23 -20.97 2.05
CA GLU A 133 8.15 -22.08 2.36
C GLU A 133 8.43 -22.91 1.12
N ARG A 134 7.38 -23.34 0.44
CA ARG A 134 7.49 -24.16 -0.78
C ARG A 134 8.32 -23.49 -1.88
N GLU A 135 8.11 -22.19 -2.10
CA GLU A 135 8.86 -21.45 -3.12
C GLU A 135 10.31 -21.17 -2.69
N LEU A 136 10.57 -20.89 -1.40
CA LEU A 136 11.92 -20.75 -0.88
C LEU A 136 12.70 -22.06 -1.01
N ASP A 137 12.09 -23.19 -0.64
CA ASP A 137 12.67 -24.54 -0.82
C ASP A 137 13.00 -24.83 -2.28
N ARG A 138 12.06 -24.56 -3.19
CA ARG A 138 12.25 -24.77 -4.62
C ARG A 138 13.40 -23.92 -5.16
N LEU A 139 13.39 -22.64 -4.87
CA LEU A 139 14.39 -21.69 -5.35
C LEU A 139 15.77 -21.93 -4.72
N HIS A 140 15.82 -22.42 -3.47
CA HIS A 140 17.07 -22.84 -2.85
C HIS A 140 17.71 -24.02 -3.59
N LYS A 141 16.93 -25.05 -3.92
CA LYS A 141 17.38 -26.24 -4.70
C LYS A 141 17.86 -25.84 -6.09
N GLU A 142 17.23 -24.83 -6.70
CA GLU A 142 17.60 -24.27 -8.00
C GLU A 142 18.81 -23.29 -7.93
N LYS A 143 19.34 -23.01 -6.73
CA LYS A 143 20.39 -22.00 -6.48
C LYS A 143 20.00 -20.60 -6.97
N ARG A 144 18.72 -20.25 -6.82
CA ARG A 144 18.11 -18.99 -7.25
C ARG A 144 17.28 -18.37 -6.12
N LEU A 145 17.81 -18.40 -4.87
CA LEU A 145 17.12 -17.79 -3.74
C LEU A 145 16.70 -16.34 -4.09
N PRO A 146 15.49 -15.92 -3.67
CA PRO A 146 15.03 -14.57 -3.95
C PRO A 146 15.90 -13.55 -3.22
N LYS A 147 16.11 -12.40 -3.83
CA LYS A 147 16.86 -11.30 -3.21
C LYS A 147 16.12 -10.68 -2.05
N PHE A 148 14.78 -10.78 -2.06
CA PHE A 148 13.92 -10.38 -0.95
C PHE A 148 12.49 -10.91 -1.13
N ILE A 149 11.72 -10.84 -0.03
CA ILE A 149 10.27 -11.03 -0.01
C ILE A 149 9.64 -9.64 0.14
N TYR A 150 8.77 -9.25 -0.80
CA TYR A 150 8.02 -8.00 -0.72
C TYR A 150 6.56 -8.26 -0.34
N THR A 151 6.06 -7.55 0.66
CA THR A 151 4.67 -7.66 1.12
C THR A 151 4.10 -6.32 1.56
N ILE A 152 2.79 -6.11 1.31
CA ILE A 152 1.98 -5.06 1.90
C ILE A 152 1.17 -5.70 3.03
N SER A 153 1.76 -5.79 4.20
CA SER A 153 1.24 -6.62 5.31
C SER A 153 0.01 -6.04 6.02
N THR A 154 -0.26 -4.73 5.85
CA THR A 154 -1.32 -4.00 6.55
C THR A 154 -2.17 -3.24 5.56
N TYR A 155 -3.49 -3.54 5.52
CA TYR A 155 -4.46 -2.97 4.57
C TYR A 155 -3.98 -3.08 3.13
N GLN A 156 -3.65 -4.30 2.75
CA GLN A 156 -3.03 -4.69 1.49
C GLN A 156 -3.71 -4.06 0.27
N ASN A 157 -2.94 -3.61 -0.70
CA ASN A 157 -3.43 -3.10 -1.96
C ASN A 157 -3.23 -4.15 -3.07
N PRO A 158 -4.30 -4.80 -3.55
CA PRO A 158 -5.68 -4.32 -3.64
C PRO A 158 -6.68 -4.88 -2.61
N THR A 159 -6.33 -5.86 -1.80
CA THR A 159 -7.29 -6.71 -1.09
C THR A 159 -7.89 -6.11 0.18
N GLY A 160 -7.22 -5.14 0.81
CA GLY A 160 -7.60 -4.62 2.12
C GLY A 160 -7.26 -5.56 3.28
N PHE A 161 -6.66 -6.71 3.04
CA PHE A 161 -6.32 -7.71 4.06
C PHE A 161 -5.24 -7.20 5.02
N VAL A 162 -5.22 -7.81 6.21
CA VAL A 162 -4.20 -7.56 7.24
C VAL A 162 -3.56 -8.89 7.60
N MET A 163 -2.23 -8.95 7.55
CA MET A 163 -1.48 -10.14 7.93
C MET A 163 -1.38 -10.22 9.45
N PRO A 164 -1.93 -11.27 10.11
CA PRO A 164 -1.87 -11.43 11.55
C PRO A 164 -0.42 -11.64 12.04
N LYS A 165 -0.13 -11.21 13.27
CA LYS A 165 1.19 -11.38 13.92
C LYS A 165 1.75 -12.80 13.80
N ALA A 166 0.93 -13.83 14.03
CA ALA A 166 1.37 -15.21 13.96
C ALA A 166 1.95 -15.56 12.57
N ARG A 167 1.32 -15.08 11.51
CA ARG A 167 1.78 -15.29 10.13
C ARG A 167 3.05 -14.51 9.82
N ARG A 168 3.16 -13.25 10.32
CA ARG A 168 4.39 -12.47 10.20
C ARG A 168 5.58 -13.18 10.81
N LEU A 169 5.40 -13.77 12.02
CA LEU A 169 6.44 -14.56 12.69
C LEU A 169 6.86 -15.79 11.87
N GLN A 170 5.91 -16.51 11.27
CA GLN A 170 6.23 -17.65 10.39
C GLN A 170 7.08 -17.21 9.18
N ILE A 171 6.72 -16.09 8.54
CA ILE A 171 7.50 -15.57 7.40
C ILE A 171 8.88 -15.09 7.85
N ILE A 172 9.00 -14.46 9.04
CA ILE A 172 10.30 -14.05 9.62
C ILE A 172 11.20 -15.28 9.79
N GLU A 173 10.70 -16.35 10.42
CA GLU A 173 11.47 -17.57 10.65
C GLU A 173 11.99 -18.18 9.34
N MET A 174 11.12 -18.29 8.33
CA MET A 174 11.51 -18.78 7.00
C MET A 174 12.54 -17.87 6.34
N ALA A 175 12.31 -16.57 6.34
CA ALA A 175 13.23 -15.59 5.76
C ALA A 175 14.61 -15.66 6.40
N LYS A 176 14.68 -15.75 7.73
CA LYS A 176 15.94 -15.93 8.49
C LYS A 176 16.62 -17.24 8.16
N HIS A 177 15.87 -18.35 8.06
CA HIS A 177 16.44 -19.65 7.71
C HIS A 177 17.18 -19.64 6.39
N TYR A 178 16.63 -18.93 5.39
CA TYR A 178 17.22 -18.82 4.04
C TYR A 178 18.14 -17.60 3.87
N GLY A 179 18.21 -16.71 4.85
CA GLY A 179 18.97 -15.45 4.77
C GLY A 179 18.37 -14.46 3.75
N VAL A 180 17.06 -14.49 3.53
CA VAL A 180 16.34 -13.67 2.56
C VAL A 180 15.75 -12.42 3.25
N PRO A 181 16.08 -11.20 2.81
CA PRO A 181 15.51 -9.96 3.34
C PRO A 181 13.98 -9.88 3.18
N ILE A 182 13.31 -9.23 4.14
CA ILE A 182 11.89 -8.88 4.05
C ILE A 182 11.78 -7.38 3.78
N VAL A 183 11.02 -7.00 2.75
CA VAL A 183 10.64 -5.62 2.42
C VAL A 183 9.15 -5.46 2.72
N GLU A 184 8.83 -4.83 3.84
CA GLU A 184 7.47 -4.50 4.24
C GLU A 184 7.09 -3.11 3.72
N ASP A 185 6.06 -3.03 2.87
CA ASP A 185 5.48 -1.75 2.42
C ASP A 185 4.23 -1.44 3.25
N ASN A 186 4.36 -0.49 4.16
CA ASN A 186 3.31 -0.16 5.14
C ASN A 186 2.72 1.24 4.91
N CYS A 187 2.27 1.50 3.69
CA CYS A 187 1.75 2.80 3.27
C CYS A 187 0.38 3.15 3.84
N TYR A 188 -0.35 2.20 4.43
CA TYR A 188 -1.75 2.39 4.86
C TYR A 188 -1.94 2.31 6.37
N ALA A 189 -0.90 2.04 7.14
CA ALA A 189 -0.96 1.74 8.57
C ALA A 189 -1.73 2.77 9.42
N ASP A 190 -1.64 4.06 9.07
CA ASP A 190 -2.33 5.13 9.81
C ASP A 190 -3.81 5.29 9.43
N VAL A 191 -4.26 4.62 8.37
CA VAL A 191 -5.66 4.58 7.91
C VAL A 191 -6.35 3.40 8.57
N HIS A 192 -6.52 3.47 9.88
CA HIS A 192 -7.05 2.42 10.74
C HIS A 192 -8.44 2.80 11.27
N TYR A 193 -9.41 1.90 11.16
CA TYR A 193 -10.78 2.15 11.55
C TYR A 193 -11.19 1.42 12.82
N GLU A 194 -10.83 0.13 12.90
CA GLU A 194 -11.28 -0.75 13.98
C GLU A 194 -10.40 -2.01 14.07
N GLY A 195 -10.58 -2.78 15.13
CA GLY A 195 -9.85 -4.02 15.36
C GLY A 195 -8.44 -3.81 15.92
N PRO A 196 -7.65 -4.87 16.04
CA PRO A 196 -6.28 -4.79 16.55
C PRO A 196 -5.32 -4.18 15.52
N LEU A 197 -4.31 -3.46 16.01
CA LEU A 197 -3.16 -3.07 15.20
C LEU A 197 -2.15 -4.22 15.21
N GLU A 198 -1.80 -4.73 14.04
CA GLU A 198 -0.79 -5.75 13.90
C GLU A 198 0.61 -5.11 13.82
N PRO A 199 1.59 -5.59 14.62
CA PRO A 199 2.91 -4.98 14.68
C PRO A 199 3.70 -5.20 13.39
N ALA A 200 4.48 -4.20 12.96
CA ALA A 200 5.36 -4.29 11.82
C ALA A 200 6.39 -5.43 11.96
N PHE A 201 6.93 -5.95 10.86
CA PHE A 201 7.93 -7.02 10.90
C PHE A 201 9.14 -6.64 11.72
N TYR A 202 9.67 -5.42 11.54
CA TYR A 202 10.84 -4.93 12.28
C TYR A 202 10.60 -4.78 13.80
N ALA A 203 9.33 -4.69 14.22
CA ALA A 203 8.96 -4.63 15.63
C ALA A 203 8.82 -6.02 16.27
N LEU A 204 8.72 -7.07 15.46
CA LEU A 204 8.63 -8.46 15.90
C LEU A 204 9.99 -9.15 16.02
N ASP A 205 10.99 -8.64 15.32
CA ASP A 205 12.32 -9.25 15.27
C ASP A 205 13.39 -8.19 14.97
N ASP A 206 14.60 -8.38 15.48
CA ASP A 206 15.71 -7.45 15.35
C ASP A 206 16.67 -7.77 14.19
N ASP A 207 16.30 -8.66 13.28
CA ASP A 207 17.09 -9.02 12.11
C ASP A 207 17.40 -7.77 11.26
N PRO A 208 18.68 -7.48 10.97
CA PRO A 208 19.08 -6.34 10.13
C PRO A 208 18.62 -6.45 8.68
N ASN A 209 18.16 -7.61 8.24
CA ASN A 209 17.63 -7.85 6.90
C ASN A 209 16.16 -7.43 6.72
N GLN A 210 15.55 -6.82 7.73
CA GLN A 210 14.20 -6.28 7.62
C GLN A 210 14.24 -4.82 7.18
N ILE A 211 13.50 -4.53 6.12
CA ILE A 211 13.38 -3.21 5.50
C ILE A 211 11.91 -2.80 5.56
N TYR A 212 11.65 -1.62 6.10
CA TYR A 212 10.31 -1.07 6.22
C TYR A 212 10.16 0.18 5.36
N LEU A 213 9.12 0.22 4.54
CA LEU A 213 8.79 1.34 3.68
C LEU A 213 7.48 1.97 4.15
N CYS A 214 7.44 3.29 4.24
CA CYS A 214 6.23 4.01 4.60
C CYS A 214 5.98 5.20 3.68
N SER A 215 4.72 5.61 3.59
CA SER A 215 4.27 6.74 2.80
C SER A 215 3.28 7.61 3.56
N LEU A 216 3.44 8.92 3.49
CA LEU A 216 2.46 9.87 4.01
C LEU A 216 1.36 10.22 2.98
N SER A 217 1.39 9.62 1.81
CA SER A 217 0.43 9.89 0.72
C SER A 217 -1.02 9.56 1.09
N LYS A 218 -1.25 8.64 2.05
CA LYS A 218 -2.60 8.15 2.37
C LYS A 218 -3.16 8.78 3.64
N ILE A 219 -2.30 9.23 4.53
CA ILE A 219 -2.72 9.91 5.75
C ILE A 219 -2.67 11.43 5.64
N LEU A 220 -1.79 12.01 4.82
CA LEU A 220 -1.72 13.46 4.63
C LEU A 220 -2.07 13.86 3.19
N ALA A 221 -1.14 13.75 2.26
CA ALA A 221 -1.39 14.08 0.86
C ALA A 221 -0.38 13.47 -0.11
N PRO A 222 -0.81 12.89 -1.23
CA PRO A 222 0.10 12.34 -2.22
C PRO A 222 0.93 13.41 -2.95
N GLY A 223 0.45 14.65 -3.02
CA GLY A 223 1.14 15.77 -3.68
C GLY A 223 2.40 16.24 -2.95
N LEU A 224 2.53 15.99 -1.65
CA LEU A 224 3.72 16.35 -0.87
C LEU A 224 4.92 15.47 -1.18
N ARG A 225 4.72 14.30 -1.79
CA ARG A 225 5.78 13.34 -2.15
C ARG A 225 6.68 12.97 -0.96
N LEU A 226 6.08 12.62 0.18
CA LEU A 226 6.80 12.20 1.39
C LEU A 226 6.65 10.70 1.65
N GLY A 227 7.76 10.07 1.97
CA GLY A 227 7.87 8.70 2.43
C GLY A 227 9.21 8.48 3.13
N TYR A 228 9.44 7.30 3.66
CA TYR A 228 10.71 6.94 4.26
C TYR A 228 10.96 5.45 4.19
N ILE A 229 12.22 5.10 4.34
CA ILE A 229 12.73 3.75 4.59
C ILE A 229 13.23 3.72 6.02
N TYR A 230 12.85 2.71 6.79
CA TYR A 230 13.56 2.31 7.99
C TYR A 230 14.32 1.02 7.73
N ALA A 231 15.61 1.03 8.01
CA ALA A 231 16.46 -0.15 7.95
C ALA A 231 17.61 0.00 8.95
N ARG A 232 18.07 -1.10 9.51
CA ARG A 232 19.24 -1.13 10.40
C ARG A 232 20.53 -1.15 9.57
N PRO A 233 21.65 -0.61 10.08
CA PRO A 233 22.97 -0.82 9.45
C PRO A 233 23.35 -2.32 9.46
N PRO A 234 24.03 -2.85 8.41
CA PRO A 234 24.55 -2.18 7.21
C PRO A 234 23.54 -2.09 6.04
N MET A 235 22.27 -2.56 6.21
CA MET A 235 21.30 -2.54 5.14
C MET A 235 20.96 -1.11 4.69
N LEU A 236 20.83 -0.18 5.65
CA LEU A 236 20.58 1.23 5.33
C LEU A 236 21.72 1.81 4.46
N GLU A 237 22.98 1.55 4.81
CA GLU A 237 24.13 2.01 4.05
C GLU A 237 24.13 1.46 2.62
N LYS A 238 23.78 0.17 2.47
CA LYS A 238 23.64 -0.46 1.15
C LYS A 238 22.55 0.22 0.31
N ILE A 239 21.41 0.59 0.91
CA ILE A 239 20.33 1.30 0.23
C ILE A 239 20.77 2.73 -0.12
N MET A 240 21.39 3.45 0.81
CA MET A 240 21.88 4.80 0.62
C MET A 240 22.90 4.90 -0.52
N SER A 241 23.72 3.86 -0.73
CA SER A 241 24.70 3.82 -1.83
C SER A 241 24.06 3.90 -3.23
N ARG A 242 22.75 3.70 -3.35
CA ARG A 242 21.99 3.84 -4.60
C ARG A 242 21.34 5.22 -4.74
N ARG A 243 21.48 6.07 -3.74
CA ARG A 243 20.89 7.41 -3.77
C ARG A 243 21.80 8.40 -4.46
N HIS A 244 21.31 9.07 -5.50
CA HIS A 244 22.07 10.03 -6.32
C HIS A 244 21.37 11.39 -6.46
N ASP A 245 20.30 11.64 -5.68
CA ASP A 245 19.44 12.84 -5.79
C ASP A 245 19.72 13.92 -4.74
N ALA A 246 20.82 13.78 -3.98
CA ALA A 246 21.21 14.70 -2.91
C ALA A 246 20.14 14.93 -1.80
N GLY A 247 19.20 14.03 -1.67
CA GLY A 247 18.17 14.04 -0.61
C GLY A 247 16.74 14.27 -1.08
N SER A 248 15.81 14.20 -0.15
CA SER A 248 14.38 14.41 -0.39
C SER A 248 14.00 15.90 -0.36
N ASN A 249 12.77 16.22 -0.80
CA ASN A 249 12.25 17.60 -0.76
C ASN A 249 12.25 18.15 0.67
N TYR A 250 13.19 19.10 0.95
CA TYR A 250 13.38 19.70 2.26
C TYR A 250 12.14 20.46 2.72
N LEU A 251 11.59 21.36 1.88
CA LEU A 251 10.46 22.19 2.24
C LEU A 251 9.22 21.37 2.63
N ALA A 252 8.87 20.39 1.83
CA ALA A 252 7.74 19.50 2.14
C ALA A 252 7.96 18.71 3.43
N ALA A 253 9.18 18.24 3.68
CA ALA A 253 9.54 17.51 4.89
C ALA A 253 9.51 18.41 6.14
N ALA A 254 10.02 19.66 6.04
CA ALA A 254 10.01 20.62 7.13
C ALA A 254 8.56 21.03 7.49
N ILE A 255 7.71 21.32 6.49
CA ILE A 255 6.29 21.65 6.71
C ILE A 255 5.55 20.48 7.36
N ALA A 256 5.78 19.25 6.90
CA ALA A 256 5.16 18.08 7.51
C ALA A 256 5.66 17.81 8.94
N ALA A 257 6.94 18.04 9.21
CA ALA A 257 7.51 17.93 10.56
C ALA A 257 6.87 18.94 11.51
N GLU A 258 6.72 20.19 11.09
CA GLU A 258 6.04 21.23 11.88
C GLU A 258 4.56 20.88 12.11
N PHE A 259 3.87 20.41 11.07
CA PHE A 259 2.47 19.99 11.17
C PHE A 259 2.28 18.82 12.14
N TYR A 260 3.24 17.89 12.22
CA TYR A 260 3.16 16.71 13.08
C TYR A 260 3.81 16.87 14.47
N GLN A 261 4.10 18.10 14.93
CA GLN A 261 4.63 18.30 16.29
C GLN A 261 3.77 17.68 17.39
N ASP A 262 2.43 17.70 17.20
CA ASP A 262 1.47 17.04 18.12
C ASP A 262 1.25 15.55 17.79
N GLY A 263 2.07 15.00 16.90
CA GLY A 263 1.99 13.62 16.44
C GLY A 263 0.96 13.36 15.32
N ILE A 264 1.25 12.37 14.48
CA ILE A 264 0.40 11.97 13.35
C ILE A 264 -0.97 11.46 13.80
N GLN A 265 -1.05 10.90 15.02
CA GLN A 265 -2.26 10.36 15.61
C GLN A 265 -3.39 11.40 15.75
N LYS A 266 -3.03 12.65 16.02
CA LYS A 266 -4.02 13.75 16.07
C LYS A 266 -4.73 13.93 14.74
N HIS A 267 -3.98 13.90 13.64
CA HIS A 267 -4.55 14.02 12.30
C HIS A 267 -5.35 12.76 11.92
N ALA A 268 -4.83 11.57 12.20
CA ALA A 268 -5.50 10.30 11.94
C ALA A 268 -6.87 10.20 12.65
N LYS A 269 -6.97 10.65 13.91
CA LYS A 269 -8.23 10.71 14.65
C LYS A 269 -9.28 11.59 14.00
N ALA A 270 -8.89 12.62 13.26
CA ALA A 270 -9.81 13.49 12.53
C ALA A 270 -10.24 12.89 11.17
N THR A 271 -9.35 12.15 10.51
CA THR A 271 -9.57 11.67 9.13
C THR A 271 -10.19 10.29 9.06
N ASN A 272 -9.79 9.37 9.94
CA ASN A 272 -10.21 7.96 9.90
C ASN A 272 -11.71 7.75 10.07
N PRO A 273 -12.45 8.49 10.93
CA PRO A 273 -13.91 8.35 11.03
C PRO A 273 -14.62 8.66 9.70
N VAL A 274 -14.17 9.69 8.97
CA VAL A 274 -14.73 10.05 7.66
C VAL A 274 -14.52 8.94 6.63
N LEU A 275 -13.35 8.33 6.64
CA LEU A 275 -13.02 7.22 5.73
C LEU A 275 -13.77 5.94 6.10
N LYS A 276 -13.95 5.69 7.42
CA LYS A 276 -14.76 4.56 7.91
C LYS A 276 -16.20 4.65 7.42
N GLU A 277 -16.84 5.82 7.55
CA GLU A 277 -18.21 6.04 7.06
C GLU A 277 -18.33 5.74 5.55
N LYS A 278 -17.33 6.13 4.76
CA LYS A 278 -17.30 5.83 3.32
C LYS A 278 -17.11 4.34 3.03
N ARG A 279 -16.26 3.65 3.81
CA ARG A 279 -16.11 2.20 3.75
C ARG A 279 -17.45 1.51 4.03
N ASP A 280 -18.08 1.86 5.14
CA ASP A 280 -19.35 1.27 5.59
C ASP A 280 -20.44 1.47 4.52
N LEU A 281 -20.57 2.69 4.02
CA LEU A 281 -21.53 3.02 2.95
C LEU A 281 -21.25 2.24 1.64
N THR A 282 -19.97 1.97 1.34
CA THR A 282 -19.61 1.19 0.15
C THR A 282 -19.98 -0.28 0.34
N LEU A 283 -19.75 -0.84 1.53
CA LEU A 283 -20.13 -2.22 1.86
C LEU A 283 -21.65 -2.39 1.85
N GLU A 284 -22.40 -1.47 2.47
CA GLU A 284 -23.88 -1.47 2.43
C GLU A 284 -24.42 -1.44 0.99
N GLY A 285 -23.81 -0.60 0.14
CA GLY A 285 -24.21 -0.52 -1.27
C GLY A 285 -23.86 -1.77 -2.08
N LEU A 286 -22.72 -2.42 -1.79
CA LEU A 286 -22.36 -3.69 -2.41
C LEU A 286 -23.33 -4.80 -1.98
N GLU A 287 -23.66 -4.90 -0.68
CA GLU A 287 -24.60 -5.88 -0.17
C GLU A 287 -25.98 -5.71 -0.81
N SER A 288 -26.49 -4.49 -0.84
CA SER A 288 -27.81 -4.19 -1.44
C SER A 288 -27.89 -4.49 -2.93
N GLU A 289 -26.81 -4.25 -3.69
CA GLU A 289 -26.83 -4.31 -5.15
C GLU A 289 -26.26 -5.61 -5.72
N LEU A 290 -25.35 -6.28 -5.02
CA LEU A 290 -24.54 -7.38 -5.53
C LEU A 290 -24.38 -8.55 -4.55
N GLY A 291 -25.00 -8.52 -3.35
CA GLY A 291 -24.82 -9.52 -2.30
C GLY A 291 -25.17 -10.95 -2.72
N ASP A 292 -26.04 -11.10 -3.70
CA ASP A 292 -26.46 -12.39 -4.28
C ASP A 292 -25.53 -12.94 -5.37
N ILE A 293 -24.57 -12.14 -5.86
CA ILE A 293 -23.75 -12.50 -7.04
C ILE A 293 -22.26 -12.22 -6.90
N CYS A 294 -21.83 -11.43 -5.95
CA CYS A 294 -20.41 -11.10 -5.73
C CYS A 294 -19.99 -11.38 -4.29
N VAL A 295 -18.68 -11.53 -4.09
CA VAL A 295 -18.07 -11.61 -2.76
C VAL A 295 -16.99 -10.54 -2.69
N TRP A 296 -16.74 -9.96 -1.53
CA TRP A 296 -15.76 -8.90 -1.35
C TRP A 296 -15.07 -8.97 0.00
N SER A 297 -13.92 -8.28 0.10
CA SER A 297 -13.22 -8.09 1.36
C SER A 297 -13.91 -7.03 2.23
N GLU A 298 -13.85 -7.21 3.54
CA GLU A 298 -14.35 -6.25 4.54
C GLU A 298 -13.17 -5.63 5.29
N PRO A 299 -12.52 -4.58 4.74
CA PRO A 299 -11.31 -4.03 5.33
C PRO A 299 -11.60 -3.29 6.64
N ILE A 300 -10.77 -3.54 7.66
CA ILE A 300 -10.80 -2.84 8.95
C ILE A 300 -9.95 -1.57 8.95
N GLY A 301 -9.41 -1.19 7.78
CA GLY A 301 -8.59 0.00 7.53
C GLY A 301 -8.25 0.12 6.04
N GLY A 302 -7.39 1.06 5.71
CA GLY A 302 -6.98 1.30 4.33
C GLY A 302 -8.06 1.99 3.47
N LEU A 303 -7.99 1.79 2.16
CA LEU A 303 -8.81 2.54 1.20
C LEU A 303 -9.50 1.65 0.16
N PHE A 304 -9.40 0.31 0.27
CA PHE A 304 -9.73 -0.59 -0.82
C PHE A 304 -10.69 -1.70 -0.39
N ILE A 305 -11.59 -2.03 -1.30
CA ILE A 305 -12.42 -3.23 -1.24
C ILE A 305 -12.11 -4.05 -2.49
N TRP A 306 -11.79 -5.32 -2.30
CA TRP A 306 -11.50 -6.28 -3.36
C TRP A 306 -12.73 -7.12 -3.64
N VAL A 307 -13.30 -6.97 -4.83
CA VAL A 307 -14.56 -7.63 -5.21
C VAL A 307 -14.25 -8.77 -6.18
N ARG A 308 -14.67 -9.98 -5.83
CA ARG A 308 -14.70 -11.13 -6.72
C ARG A 308 -15.99 -11.13 -7.51
N LEU A 309 -15.85 -11.13 -8.82
CA LEU A 309 -16.94 -11.22 -9.78
C LEU A 309 -17.31 -12.69 -10.05
N PRO A 310 -18.55 -12.97 -10.45
CA PRO A 310 -18.93 -14.27 -11.00
C PRO A 310 -18.04 -14.66 -12.18
N ASP A 311 -17.79 -15.97 -12.34
CA ASP A 311 -16.93 -16.48 -13.42
C ASP A 311 -17.54 -16.28 -14.81
N ASP A 312 -18.86 -16.04 -14.90
CA ASP A 312 -19.60 -15.77 -16.12
C ASP A 312 -19.60 -14.27 -16.53
N VAL A 313 -18.91 -13.41 -15.78
CA VAL A 313 -18.76 -11.99 -16.14
C VAL A 313 -17.62 -11.79 -17.13
N ASP A 314 -17.93 -11.16 -18.27
CA ASP A 314 -16.89 -10.68 -19.18
C ASP A 314 -16.19 -9.43 -18.63
N THR A 315 -15.07 -9.66 -17.93
CA THR A 315 -14.28 -8.58 -17.32
C THR A 315 -13.65 -7.62 -18.34
N GLN A 316 -13.55 -8.01 -19.63
CA GLN A 316 -13.06 -7.13 -20.70
C GLN A 316 -14.13 -6.14 -21.15
N ALA A 317 -15.37 -6.61 -21.27
CA ALA A 317 -16.50 -5.75 -21.65
C ALA A 317 -16.91 -4.84 -20.47
N LEU A 318 -16.75 -5.28 -19.23
CA LEU A 318 -17.21 -4.57 -18.04
C LEU A 318 -16.59 -3.18 -17.90
N ARG A 319 -15.26 -3.06 -18.01
CA ARG A 319 -14.59 -1.77 -17.77
C ARG A 319 -14.95 -0.70 -18.80
N PRO A 320 -14.92 -0.96 -20.12
CA PRO A 320 -15.39 0.00 -21.12
C PRO A 320 -16.84 0.44 -20.90
N LEU A 321 -17.73 -0.52 -20.59
CA LEU A 321 -19.15 -0.23 -20.31
C LEU A 321 -19.30 0.68 -19.08
N ALA A 322 -18.61 0.39 -17.99
CA ALA A 322 -18.65 1.21 -16.77
C ALA A 322 -18.13 2.63 -17.04
N LEU A 323 -17.03 2.77 -17.79
CA LEU A 323 -16.47 4.07 -18.17
C LEU A 323 -17.45 4.86 -19.05
N GLU A 324 -18.16 4.21 -19.97
CA GLU A 324 -19.24 4.85 -20.75
C GLU A 324 -20.34 5.42 -19.85
N LYS A 325 -20.67 4.73 -18.77
CA LYS A 325 -21.66 5.17 -17.75
C LYS A 325 -21.07 6.14 -16.70
N GLY A 326 -19.80 6.55 -16.85
CA GLY A 326 -19.12 7.50 -15.97
C GLY A 326 -18.58 6.90 -14.68
N VAL A 327 -18.49 5.57 -14.57
CA VAL A 327 -17.92 4.85 -13.43
C VAL A 327 -16.54 4.32 -13.79
N ASN A 328 -15.54 4.62 -12.96
CA ASN A 328 -14.19 4.05 -13.07
C ASN A 328 -13.87 3.14 -11.87
N PHE A 329 -13.20 2.04 -12.14
CA PHE A 329 -12.60 1.11 -11.15
C PHE A 329 -11.30 0.53 -11.73
N LEU A 330 -10.52 -0.18 -10.92
CA LEU A 330 -9.35 -0.91 -11.42
C LEU A 330 -9.64 -2.42 -11.52
N PRO A 331 -9.43 -3.03 -12.70
CA PRO A 331 -9.61 -4.46 -12.87
C PRO A 331 -8.50 -5.25 -12.17
N GLY A 332 -8.82 -6.46 -11.71
CA GLY A 332 -7.90 -7.34 -11.01
C GLY A 332 -6.62 -7.65 -11.77
N GLN A 333 -6.72 -7.79 -13.09
CA GLN A 333 -5.57 -7.97 -13.98
C GLN A 333 -4.47 -6.91 -13.77
N SER A 334 -4.82 -5.68 -13.39
CA SER A 334 -3.84 -4.62 -13.13
C SER A 334 -2.93 -4.92 -11.94
N PHE A 335 -3.40 -5.72 -11.00
CA PHE A 335 -2.71 -6.06 -9.75
C PHE A 335 -2.01 -7.41 -9.82
N HIS A 336 -2.41 -8.29 -10.74
CA HIS A 336 -1.80 -9.61 -10.87
C HIS A 336 -0.35 -9.52 -11.37
N TYR A 337 0.59 -10.21 -10.69
CA TYR A 337 2.03 -10.09 -10.96
C TYR A 337 2.43 -10.47 -12.40
N ARG A 338 1.68 -11.38 -13.05
CA ARG A 338 1.83 -11.74 -14.47
C ARG A 338 0.91 -10.96 -15.40
N ARG A 339 0.00 -10.14 -14.85
CA ARG A 339 -1.09 -9.49 -15.60
C ARG A 339 -2.11 -10.46 -16.20
N ASP A 340 -2.28 -11.63 -15.59
CA ASP A 340 -3.30 -12.58 -16.01
C ASP A 340 -4.69 -12.01 -15.76
N ARG A 341 -5.66 -12.45 -16.57
CA ARG A 341 -7.06 -12.10 -16.37
C ARG A 341 -7.58 -12.85 -15.15
N VAL A 342 -8.18 -12.12 -14.27
CA VAL A 342 -8.74 -12.64 -13.03
C VAL A 342 -10.11 -12.03 -12.77
N PRO A 343 -11.06 -12.76 -12.17
CA PRO A 343 -12.43 -12.31 -11.96
C PRO A 343 -12.55 -11.35 -10.77
N TYR A 344 -11.73 -10.32 -10.74
CA TYR A 344 -11.68 -9.38 -9.63
C TYR A 344 -11.71 -7.93 -10.12
N LEU A 345 -12.18 -7.05 -9.25
CA LEU A 345 -11.98 -5.60 -9.36
C LEU A 345 -11.67 -4.98 -8.00
N ARG A 346 -10.97 -3.86 -8.00
CA ARG A 346 -10.72 -3.06 -6.81
C ARG A 346 -11.55 -1.80 -6.82
N LEU A 347 -12.28 -1.56 -5.73
CA LEU A 347 -12.93 -0.30 -5.42
C LEU A 347 -12.11 0.48 -4.41
N ALA A 348 -11.91 1.76 -4.67
CA ALA A 348 -11.32 2.72 -3.74
C ALA A 348 -12.40 3.75 -3.36
N PHE A 349 -12.70 3.89 -2.09
CA PHE A 349 -13.81 4.71 -1.61
C PHE A 349 -13.37 6.08 -1.04
N GLY A 350 -12.10 6.23 -0.66
CA GLY A 350 -11.63 7.37 0.12
C GLY A 350 -11.85 8.73 -0.55
N HIS A 351 -11.65 8.84 -1.86
CA HIS A 351 -11.73 10.09 -2.61
C HIS A 351 -13.16 10.55 -2.96
N LEU A 352 -14.10 9.61 -3.00
CA LEU A 352 -15.49 9.88 -3.37
C LEU A 352 -16.24 10.58 -2.23
N THR A 353 -17.18 11.44 -2.57
CA THR A 353 -18.20 11.88 -1.60
C THR A 353 -19.18 10.75 -1.31
N GLN A 354 -19.85 10.79 -0.16
CA GLN A 354 -20.92 9.81 0.17
C GLN A 354 -22.01 9.75 -0.92
N LYS A 355 -22.38 10.92 -1.48
CA LYS A 355 -23.34 10.99 -2.58
C LYS A 355 -22.85 10.25 -3.82
N GLN A 356 -21.58 10.42 -4.18
CA GLN A 356 -20.98 9.73 -5.33
C GLN A 356 -20.93 8.21 -5.12
N ILE A 357 -20.71 7.74 -3.88
CA ILE A 357 -20.75 6.30 -3.56
C ILE A 357 -22.18 5.77 -3.78
N ARG A 358 -23.20 6.43 -3.19
CA ARG A 358 -24.61 6.02 -3.33
C ARG A 358 -25.09 6.03 -4.77
N ASP A 359 -24.71 7.01 -5.56
CA ASP A 359 -25.14 7.13 -6.96
C ASP A 359 -24.36 6.18 -7.88
N GLY A 360 -23.06 5.94 -7.63
CA GLY A 360 -22.16 5.21 -8.52
C GLY A 360 -22.28 3.69 -8.39
N LEU A 361 -22.47 3.16 -7.18
CA LEU A 361 -22.55 1.70 -6.95
C LEU A 361 -23.70 1.03 -7.72
N PRO A 362 -24.95 1.56 -7.73
CA PRO A 362 -26.01 0.96 -8.52
C PRO A 362 -25.72 0.97 -10.03
N ILE A 363 -24.97 1.95 -10.52
CA ILE A 363 -24.57 2.00 -11.95
C ILE A 363 -23.55 0.88 -12.23
N LEU A 364 -22.54 0.74 -11.36
CA LEU A 364 -21.56 -0.33 -11.47
C LEU A 364 -22.22 -1.72 -11.43
N ALA A 365 -23.16 -1.92 -10.49
CA ALA A 365 -23.89 -3.18 -10.33
C ALA A 365 -24.67 -3.54 -11.62
N ARG A 366 -25.37 -2.57 -12.22
CA ARG A 366 -26.04 -2.79 -13.53
C ARG A 366 -25.04 -3.18 -14.63
N CYS A 367 -23.86 -2.55 -14.67
CA CYS A 367 -22.84 -2.93 -15.64
C CYS A 367 -22.34 -4.36 -15.42
N ILE A 368 -22.09 -4.77 -14.16
CA ILE A 368 -21.69 -6.15 -13.82
C ILE A 368 -22.78 -7.14 -14.26
N LYS A 369 -24.04 -6.90 -13.88
CA LYS A 369 -25.18 -7.76 -14.25
C LYS A 369 -25.35 -7.87 -15.78
N SER A 370 -25.09 -6.79 -16.53
CA SER A 370 -25.18 -6.76 -18.00
C SER A 370 -24.02 -7.49 -18.70
N CYS A 371 -22.90 -7.70 -18.04
CA CYS A 371 -21.75 -8.42 -18.59
C CYS A 371 -21.74 -9.91 -18.25
N ARG A 372 -22.80 -10.43 -17.62
CA ARG A 372 -22.97 -11.87 -17.38
C ARG A 372 -23.43 -12.59 -18.65
N SER A 373 -22.85 -13.75 -18.92
CA SER A 373 -23.34 -14.65 -19.99
C SER A 373 -24.68 -15.27 -19.56
N SER A 374 -25.58 -15.41 -20.51
CA SER A 374 -26.95 -15.92 -20.30
C SER A 374 -27.06 -17.42 -19.97
N ASN A 375 -25.95 -18.11 -19.74
CA ASN A 375 -25.92 -19.54 -19.45
C ASN A 375 -25.51 -19.85 -18.02
N GLU A 376 -26.48 -20.43 -17.29
CA GLU A 376 -26.40 -21.25 -16.08
C GLU A 376 -25.81 -20.66 -14.78
N ARG A 377 -26.65 -20.63 -13.77
CA ARG A 377 -26.30 -20.46 -12.36
C ARG A 377 -25.36 -21.62 -11.95
N ARG A 378 -24.05 -21.35 -11.84
CA ARG A 378 -23.12 -22.22 -11.13
C ARG A 378 -23.08 -21.78 -9.67
N GLU A 379 -23.17 -22.75 -8.76
CA GLU A 379 -23.09 -22.53 -7.32
C GLU A 379 -21.77 -21.88 -6.94
N PHE A 380 -21.84 -20.85 -6.11
CA PHE A 380 -20.68 -20.16 -5.56
C PHE A 380 -19.94 -21.07 -4.57
N VAL A 381 -18.69 -21.35 -4.82
CA VAL A 381 -17.76 -21.86 -3.81
C VAL A 381 -17.07 -20.64 -3.17
N SER A 382 -17.22 -20.49 -1.86
CA SER A 382 -16.49 -19.48 -1.09
C SER A 382 -14.98 -19.69 -1.29
N LEU A 383 -14.28 -18.68 -1.79
CA LEU A 383 -12.83 -18.69 -2.00
C LEU A 383 -12.06 -18.01 -0.86
N PHE A 384 -12.74 -17.72 0.23
CA PHE A 384 -12.15 -17.17 1.46
C PHE A 384 -12.19 -18.23 2.59
N VAL A 385 -11.68 -19.43 2.31
CA VAL A 385 -11.44 -20.45 3.34
C VAL A 385 -9.94 -20.70 3.47
#